data_66cb98d9fd6e46edef5d6d2e2caf978e
#
_entry.id   66cb98d9fd6e46edef5d6d2e2caf978e
#
_cell.length_a   1.000
_cell.length_b   1.000
_cell.length_c   1.000
_cell.angle_alpha   90.00
_cell.angle_beta   90.00
_cell.angle_gamma   90.00
#
_symmetry.space_group_name_H-M   'P 1'
#
loop_
_entity.id
_entity.type
_entity.pdbx_description
1 polymer ?
#
loop_
_entity_poly.entity_id
_entity_poly.type
_entity_poly.pdbx_seq_one_letter_code
_entity_poly.pdbx_strand_id
1 'polypeptide(L)'
;MSAKAEISWKARTPEGERREVYVRHIGGEWRFFVRARRFETWQPLPRPELEDWLTLLDAVARRVQRRLLQPDDLAHVRRRIRERFPEAQV
;
A
#
# COMPACT_ATOMS: atom_id res chain seq x y z
N MET A 1 6.45 17.49 -2.50
CA MET A 1 5.04 17.48 -2.14
C MET A 1 4.64 16.14 -1.60
N SER A 2 4.15 16.11 -0.42
CA SER A 2 3.82 14.88 0.27
C SER A 2 2.65 14.12 -0.35
N ALA A 3 1.77 14.81 -1.08
CA ALA A 3 0.58 14.18 -1.64
C ALA A 3 0.91 13.02 -2.58
N LYS A 4 2.04 13.09 -3.26
CA LYS A 4 2.44 12.03 -4.18
C LYS A 4 2.83 10.75 -3.48
N ALA A 5 3.24 10.84 -2.22
CA ALA A 5 3.73 9.70 -1.46
C ALA A 5 2.64 9.07 -0.61
N GLU A 6 1.41 9.53 -0.74
CA GLU A 6 0.30 9.04 0.08
C GLU A 6 -0.74 8.38 -0.80
N ILE A 7 -1.06 7.15 -0.47
CA ILE A 7 -2.02 6.35 -1.23
C ILE A 7 -2.99 5.76 -0.23
N SER A 8 -4.28 5.78 -0.57
CA SER A 8 -5.28 5.19 0.31
C SER A 8 -6.35 4.50 -0.51
N TRP A 9 -7.00 3.53 0.10
CA TRP A 9 -8.10 2.82 -0.54
C TRP A 9 -9.00 2.21 0.54
N LYS A 10 -10.16 1.76 0.10
CA LYS A 10 -11.11 1.05 0.96
C LYS A 10 -11.02 -0.44 0.64
N ALA A 11 -11.06 -1.25 1.68
CA ALA A 11 -10.95 -2.70 1.55
C ALA A 11 -11.96 -3.36 2.46
N ARG A 12 -12.04 -4.69 2.39
CA ARG A 12 -12.87 -5.48 3.30
C ARG A 12 -12.00 -6.53 3.96
N THR A 13 -12.29 -6.80 5.22
CA THR A 13 -11.65 -7.89 5.93
C THR A 13 -12.21 -9.22 5.43
N PRO A 14 -11.56 -10.35 5.74
CA PRO A 14 -12.13 -11.66 5.41
C PRO A 14 -13.53 -11.86 6.00
N GLU A 15 -13.84 -11.19 7.11
CA GLU A 15 -15.16 -11.25 7.72
C GLU A 15 -16.18 -10.35 7.04
N GLY A 16 -15.76 -9.62 6.01
CA GLY A 16 -16.66 -8.75 5.27
C GLY A 16 -16.80 -7.35 5.83
N GLU A 17 -16.05 -7.01 6.85
CA GLU A 17 -16.11 -5.68 7.44
C GLU A 17 -15.31 -4.68 6.60
N ARG A 18 -15.79 -3.45 6.57
CA ARG A 18 -15.09 -2.39 5.86
C ARG A 18 -13.87 -1.95 6.63
N ARG A 19 -12.82 -1.62 5.88
CA ARG A 19 -11.67 -0.93 6.47
C ARG A 19 -11.07 -0.01 5.43
N GLU A 20 -10.34 1.00 5.91
CA GLU A 20 -9.57 1.89 5.06
C GLU A 20 -8.10 1.61 5.28
N VAL A 21 -7.35 1.61 4.20
CA VAL A 21 -5.90 1.41 4.24
C VAL A 21 -5.26 2.67 3.69
N TYR A 22 -4.18 3.09 4.35
CA TYR A 22 -3.44 4.28 4.01
C TYR A 22 -1.96 3.92 4.01
N VAL A 23 -1.25 4.30 2.97
CA VAL A 23 0.16 3.97 2.84
C VAL A 23 0.95 5.25 2.62
N ARG A 24 2.05 5.38 3.35
CA ARG A 24 2.99 6.48 3.18
C ARG A 24 4.34 5.93 2.79
N HIS A 25 5.00 6.62 1.88
CA HIS A 25 6.36 6.28 1.47
C HIS A 25 7.29 7.22 2.23
N ILE A 26 7.91 6.71 3.29
CA ILE A 26 8.73 7.51 4.20
C ILE A 26 10.10 6.87 4.33
N GLY A 27 11.15 7.64 4.01
CA GLY A 27 12.52 7.16 4.20
C GLY A 27 12.82 5.87 3.46
N GLY A 28 12.26 5.69 2.28
CA GLY A 28 12.46 4.48 1.51
C GLY A 28 11.62 3.30 1.96
N GLU A 29 10.70 3.53 2.87
CA GLU A 29 9.84 2.47 3.40
C GLU A 29 8.38 2.74 3.05
N TRP A 30 7.65 1.67 2.76
CA TRP A 30 6.20 1.74 2.53
C TRP A 30 5.52 1.37 3.84
N ARG A 31 4.91 2.35 4.50
CA ARG A 31 4.27 2.14 5.80
C ARG A 31 2.77 2.12 5.65
N PHE A 32 2.16 1.06 6.13
CA PHE A 32 0.72 0.84 6.04
C PHE A 32 0.03 1.19 7.34
N PHE A 33 -1.16 1.78 7.21
CA PHE A 33 -2.02 2.12 8.34
C PHE A 33 -3.43 1.70 7.99
N VAL A 34 -4.22 1.37 9.02
CA VAL A 34 -5.61 0.97 8.82
C VAL A 34 -6.50 1.67 9.82
N ARG A 35 -7.76 1.79 9.48
CA ARG A 35 -8.81 2.16 10.41
C ARG A 35 -10.11 1.54 9.92
N ALA A 36 -10.99 1.21 10.88
CA ALA A 36 -12.26 0.57 10.54
C ALA A 36 -13.29 1.61 10.13
N ARG A 37 -13.24 2.78 10.71
CA ARG A 37 -14.22 3.84 10.46
C ARG A 37 -13.54 5.15 10.17
N ARG A 38 -14.24 5.98 9.41
CA ARG A 38 -13.73 7.23 8.90
C ARG A 38 -13.20 8.18 9.99
N PHE A 39 -13.79 8.13 11.17
CA PHE A 39 -13.41 9.06 12.24
C PHE A 39 -12.42 8.47 13.22
N GLU A 40 -12.01 7.23 13.01
CA GLU A 40 -11.06 6.60 13.92
C GLU A 40 -9.64 7.00 13.56
N THR A 41 -8.78 6.95 14.57
CA THR A 41 -7.36 7.20 14.38
C THR A 41 -6.75 6.07 13.56
N TRP A 42 -5.86 6.44 12.63
CA TRP A 42 -5.12 5.46 11.86
C TRP A 42 -4.22 4.64 12.78
N GLN A 43 -4.26 3.32 12.62
CA GLN A 43 -3.43 2.40 13.38
C GLN A 43 -2.35 1.82 12.48
N PRO A 44 -1.11 1.72 12.95
CA PRO A 44 -0.08 1.07 12.14
C PRO A 44 -0.45 -0.36 11.80
N LEU A 45 -0.08 -0.80 10.61
CA LEU A 45 -0.27 -2.17 10.16
C LEU A 45 1.12 -2.73 9.83
N PRO A 46 1.83 -3.30 10.83
CA PRO A 46 3.22 -3.69 10.61
C PRO A 46 3.39 -4.89 9.68
N ARG A 47 2.36 -5.71 9.52
CA ARG A 47 2.43 -6.89 8.66
C ARG A 47 1.24 -6.94 7.72
N PRO A 48 1.25 -6.10 6.67
CA PRO A 48 0.16 -6.13 5.71
C PRO A 48 0.08 -7.50 5.02
N GLU A 49 -1.14 -7.89 4.68
CA GLU A 49 -1.36 -9.12 3.92
C GLU A 49 -0.90 -8.94 2.48
N LEU A 50 -0.70 -10.07 1.80
CA LEU A 50 -0.31 -10.02 0.38
C LEU A 50 -1.30 -9.20 -0.43
N GLU A 51 -2.59 -9.32 -0.15
CA GLU A 51 -3.60 -8.56 -0.88
C GLU A 51 -3.40 -7.05 -0.73
N ASP A 52 -3.01 -6.61 0.47
CA ASP A 52 -2.74 -5.18 0.69
C ASP A 52 -1.58 -4.72 -0.18
N TRP A 53 -0.52 -5.53 -0.24
CA TRP A 53 0.64 -5.23 -1.05
C TRP A 53 0.31 -5.21 -2.54
N LEU A 54 -0.54 -6.15 -2.99
CA LEU A 54 -0.92 -6.20 -4.40
C LEU A 54 -1.77 -5.00 -4.79
N THR A 55 -2.64 -4.55 -3.88
CA THR A 55 -3.42 -3.33 -4.11
C THR A 55 -2.49 -2.12 -4.20
N LEU A 56 -1.50 -2.04 -3.33
CA LEU A 56 -0.50 -0.97 -3.40
C LEU A 56 0.26 -1.02 -4.73
N LEU A 57 0.68 -2.22 -5.13
CA LEU A 57 1.42 -2.37 -6.38
C LEU A 57 0.62 -1.82 -7.57
N ASP A 58 -0.66 -2.17 -7.63
CA ASP A 58 -1.53 -1.70 -8.70
C ASP A 58 -1.68 -0.17 -8.66
N ALA A 59 -1.86 0.38 -7.47
CA ALA A 59 -2.01 1.82 -7.31
C ALA A 59 -0.74 2.56 -7.72
N VAL A 60 0.43 2.03 -7.35
CA VAL A 60 1.70 2.64 -7.72
C VAL A 60 1.90 2.54 -9.23
N ALA A 61 1.58 1.39 -9.83
CA ALA A 61 1.73 1.22 -11.28
C ALA A 61 0.91 2.26 -12.04
N ARG A 62 -0.31 2.51 -11.60
CA ARG A 62 -1.15 3.52 -12.25
C ARG A 62 -0.57 4.92 -12.11
N ARG A 63 0.02 5.21 -10.95
CA ARG A 63 0.63 6.52 -10.73
C ARG A 63 1.90 6.71 -11.56
N VAL A 64 2.65 5.64 -11.76
CA VAL A 64 3.82 5.69 -12.64
C VAL A 64 3.39 6.01 -14.06
N GLN A 65 2.31 5.40 -14.54
CA GLN A 65 1.78 5.68 -15.88
C GLN A 65 1.36 7.13 -16.02
N ARG A 66 0.88 7.74 -14.95
CA ARG A 66 0.48 9.14 -14.94
C ARG A 66 1.64 10.08 -14.61
N ARG A 67 2.83 9.54 -14.46
CA ARG A 67 4.04 10.31 -14.12
C ARG A 67 3.95 11.01 -12.77
N LEU A 68 3.13 10.47 -11.87
CA LEU A 68 3.03 10.96 -10.51
C LEU A 68 4.06 10.30 -9.60
N LEU A 69 4.53 9.12 -9.97
CA LEU A 69 5.59 8.40 -9.28
C LEU A 69 6.60 7.91 -10.31
N GLN A 70 7.74 7.49 -9.82
CA GLN A 70 8.84 7.05 -10.68
C GLN A 70 8.81 5.53 -10.87
N PRO A 71 9.34 5.01 -11.98
CA PRO A 71 9.46 3.56 -12.15
C PRO A 71 10.21 2.88 -11.01
N ASP A 72 11.16 3.56 -10.38
CA ASP A 72 11.89 3.01 -9.25
C ASP A 72 10.97 2.74 -8.07
N ASP A 73 9.93 3.55 -7.89
CA ASP A 73 8.96 3.32 -6.82
C ASP A 73 8.24 2.00 -7.02
N LEU A 74 7.87 1.71 -8.27
CA LEU A 74 7.20 0.46 -8.60
C LEU A 74 8.12 -0.73 -8.38
N ALA A 75 9.37 -0.61 -8.80
CA ALA A 75 10.35 -1.68 -8.61
C ALA A 75 10.58 -1.95 -7.12
N HIS A 76 10.56 -0.91 -6.32
CA HIS A 76 10.75 -1.04 -4.88
C HIS A 76 9.59 -1.81 -4.24
N VAL A 77 8.35 -1.50 -4.62
CA VAL A 77 7.19 -2.23 -4.10
C VAL A 77 7.30 -3.71 -4.48
N ARG A 78 7.62 -4.00 -5.74
CA ARG A 78 7.78 -5.40 -6.18
C ARG A 78 8.83 -6.12 -5.37
N ARG A 79 9.95 -5.48 -5.11
CA ARG A 79 11.03 -6.11 -4.34
C ARG A 79 10.58 -6.42 -2.93
N ARG A 80 9.85 -5.49 -2.29
CA ARG A 80 9.33 -5.74 -0.94
C ARG A 80 8.36 -6.91 -0.92
N ILE A 81 7.50 -7.01 -1.93
CA ILE A 81 6.58 -8.13 -2.02
C ILE A 81 7.35 -9.45 -2.14
N ARG A 82 8.35 -9.49 -2.99
CA ARG A 82 9.15 -10.71 -3.17
C ARG A 82 9.84 -11.12 -1.89
N GLU A 83 10.33 -10.15 -1.13
CA GLU A 83 11.01 -10.44 0.12
C GLU A 83 10.08 -11.01 1.17
N ARG A 84 8.86 -10.51 1.23
CA ARG A 84 7.91 -10.94 2.25
C ARG A 84 7.06 -12.12 1.82
N PHE A 85 6.85 -12.27 0.54
CA PHE A 85 6.00 -13.33 -0.03
C PHE A 85 6.72 -13.95 -1.22
N PRO A 86 7.75 -14.78 -0.96
CA PRO A 86 8.55 -15.31 -2.07
C PRO A 86 7.73 -16.11 -3.07
N GLU A 87 6.58 -16.63 -2.67
CA GLU A 87 5.72 -17.40 -3.54
C GLU A 87 4.88 -16.56 -4.47
N ALA A 88 4.76 -15.26 -4.18
CA ALA A 88 4.01 -14.39 -5.04
C ALA A 88 4.80 -14.13 -6.32
N GLN A 89 4.10 -14.14 -7.45
CA GLN A 89 4.75 -13.95 -8.74
C GLN A 89 4.57 -12.52 -9.19
N VAL A 90 5.41 -11.66 -8.68
CA VAL A 90 5.36 -10.24 -9.02
C VAL A 90 6.69 -9.72 -9.52
#